data_e17f515d6baf7e347d8c6eb980ee5fd7
#
_entry.id   e17f515d6baf7e347d8c6eb980ee5fd7
#
_cell.length_a   1.000
_cell.length_b   1.000
_cell.length_c   1.000
_cell.angle_alpha   90.00
_cell.angle_beta   90.00
_cell.angle_gamma   90.00
#
_symmetry.space_group_name_H-M   'P 1'
#
loop_
_entity.id
_entity.type
_entity.pdbx_description
1 polymer ?
#
loop_
_entity_poly.entity_id
_entity_poly.type
_entity_poly.pdbx_seq_one_letter_code
_entity_poly.pdbx_strand_id
1 'polypeptide(L)'
;MPKRHYPNPRVFRLTGSVGFCGTNNPDEVKTLQKLIADAGYSQTTGRYITVNGRCDLQTQEAIYWYQRLLNMKPSGLIHPVDYWFMHALHEATTPRWRPRHVAGPLIVRQGQTTFDSEGVDYITAVAPFRQPKHLMQFSRILHHPTVESGVTLGRGFDMKKRSAGEILATLRHADIEEYKAVICSKAAYLSGREAEMFVQFYGPLVGEITHQQQIRLFEIAYQEQVIYAKGVYDRHIRRLNIPNALPWSRIDTVIRDTFIDTIFQGNSTAEEMVSIIASGGGRDKIIDYLRSSPSARFSPRRTEIRIRNLQK
;
A
#
# COMPACT_ATOMS: atom_id res chain seq x y z
N MET A 1 -23.64 22.60 -1.51
CA MET A 1 -24.46 21.81 -2.45
C MET A 1 -23.57 20.78 -3.11
N PRO A 2 -23.87 19.49 -3.07
CA PRO A 2 -23.09 18.49 -3.79
C PRO A 2 -23.27 18.71 -5.29
N LYS A 3 -22.15 18.83 -6.02
CA LYS A 3 -22.17 18.94 -7.48
C LYS A 3 -22.81 17.67 -8.05
N ARG A 4 -23.95 17.81 -8.70
CA ARG A 4 -24.57 16.72 -9.46
C ARG A 4 -23.58 16.29 -10.55
N HIS A 5 -23.00 15.10 -10.40
CA HIS A 5 -22.21 14.47 -11.46
C HIS A 5 -23.16 14.07 -12.58
N TYR A 6 -23.17 14.84 -13.67
CA TYR A 6 -23.80 14.40 -14.90
C TYR A 6 -22.99 13.23 -15.47
N PRO A 7 -23.63 12.11 -15.80
CA PRO A 7 -22.94 10.96 -16.32
C PRO A 7 -22.30 11.30 -17.68
N ASN A 8 -21.02 10.96 -17.83
CA ASN A 8 -20.32 11.08 -19.11
C ASN A 8 -21.03 10.18 -20.16
N PRO A 9 -21.51 10.74 -21.28
CA PRO A 9 -22.25 9.97 -22.29
C PRO A 9 -21.45 8.85 -22.96
N ARG A 10 -20.12 8.83 -22.77
CA ARG A 10 -19.22 7.79 -23.29
C ARG A 10 -19.03 6.59 -22.36
N VAL A 11 -19.55 6.63 -21.14
CA VAL A 11 -19.46 5.53 -20.19
C VAL A 11 -20.50 4.49 -20.54
N PHE A 12 -20.06 3.23 -20.69
CA PHE A 12 -20.98 2.09 -20.87
C PHE A 12 -21.95 2.01 -19.69
N ARG A 13 -23.23 1.87 -19.99
CA ARG A 13 -24.29 1.80 -18.99
C ARG A 13 -24.92 0.43 -19.03
N LEU A 14 -25.14 -0.14 -17.85
CA LEU A 14 -25.93 -1.33 -17.69
C LEU A 14 -27.42 -1.02 -17.85
N THR A 15 -28.17 -1.87 -18.53
CA THR A 15 -29.63 -1.84 -18.60
C THR A 15 -30.25 -2.82 -17.59
N GLY A 16 -29.52 -3.90 -17.26
CA GLY A 16 -29.84 -4.85 -16.21
C GLY A 16 -28.76 -4.96 -15.15
N SER A 17 -29.05 -5.64 -14.06
CA SER A 17 -28.06 -5.92 -13.01
C SER A 17 -27.11 -7.04 -13.43
N VAL A 18 -25.83 -6.94 -13.03
CA VAL A 18 -24.80 -7.95 -13.29
C VAL A 18 -24.19 -8.41 -11.99
N GLY A 19 -24.09 -9.71 -11.77
CA GLY A 19 -23.52 -10.31 -10.58
C GLY A 19 -24.42 -11.35 -9.93
N PHE A 20 -24.21 -11.56 -8.62
CA PHE A 20 -24.96 -12.54 -7.84
C PHE A 20 -26.46 -12.24 -7.88
N CYS A 21 -27.25 -13.22 -8.38
CA CYS A 21 -28.70 -13.06 -8.57
C CYS A 21 -29.12 -11.87 -9.47
N GLY A 22 -28.22 -11.39 -10.33
CA GLY A 22 -28.54 -10.31 -11.28
C GLY A 22 -29.25 -10.79 -12.53
N THR A 23 -29.68 -9.84 -13.36
CA THR A 23 -30.30 -10.10 -14.69
C THR A 23 -29.29 -10.80 -15.62
N ASN A 24 -28.01 -10.42 -15.52
CA ASN A 24 -26.89 -11.06 -16.21
C ASN A 24 -27.04 -11.16 -17.73
N ASN A 25 -27.46 -10.06 -18.37
CA ASN A 25 -27.48 -9.97 -19.82
C ASN A 25 -26.08 -10.32 -20.38
N PRO A 26 -25.93 -11.31 -21.28
CA PRO A 26 -24.66 -11.82 -21.75
C PRO A 26 -23.73 -10.76 -22.33
N ASP A 27 -24.25 -9.81 -23.09
CA ASP A 27 -23.44 -8.74 -23.70
C ASP A 27 -22.92 -7.75 -22.64
N GLU A 28 -23.73 -7.45 -21.64
CA GLU A 28 -23.35 -6.59 -20.52
C GLU A 28 -22.34 -7.28 -19.61
N VAL A 29 -22.55 -8.57 -19.31
CA VAL A 29 -21.58 -9.39 -18.57
C VAL A 29 -20.25 -9.43 -19.31
N LYS A 30 -20.25 -9.68 -20.60
CA LYS A 30 -19.04 -9.73 -21.43
C LYS A 30 -18.29 -8.40 -21.44
N THR A 31 -19.02 -7.30 -21.55
CA THR A 31 -18.43 -5.96 -21.51
C THR A 31 -17.83 -5.66 -20.14
N LEU A 32 -18.54 -6.01 -19.07
CA LEU A 32 -18.06 -5.84 -17.71
C LEU A 32 -16.81 -6.67 -17.42
N GLN A 33 -16.81 -7.95 -17.82
CA GLN A 33 -15.65 -8.85 -17.70
C GLN A 33 -14.42 -8.24 -18.37
N LYS A 34 -14.59 -7.69 -19.59
CA LYS A 34 -13.51 -7.03 -20.31
C LYS A 34 -12.99 -5.80 -19.56
N LEU A 35 -13.88 -4.93 -19.10
CA LEU A 35 -13.49 -3.72 -18.36
C LEU A 35 -12.76 -4.06 -17.06
N ILE A 36 -13.19 -5.07 -16.30
CA ILE A 36 -12.51 -5.50 -15.08
C ILE A 36 -11.15 -6.13 -15.40
N ALA A 37 -11.03 -6.91 -16.47
CA ALA A 37 -9.75 -7.45 -16.92
C ALA A 37 -8.79 -6.33 -17.30
N ASP A 38 -9.24 -5.35 -18.08
CA ASP A 38 -8.47 -4.19 -18.52
C ASP A 38 -8.07 -3.28 -17.34
N ALA A 39 -8.87 -3.25 -16.28
CA ALA A 39 -8.54 -2.54 -15.03
C ALA A 39 -7.48 -3.25 -14.17
N GLY A 40 -6.98 -4.41 -14.59
CA GLY A 40 -5.82 -5.05 -13.97
C GLY A 40 -6.14 -6.19 -13.01
N TYR A 41 -7.31 -6.79 -13.10
CA TYR A 41 -7.72 -7.89 -12.21
C TYR A 41 -6.71 -9.04 -12.16
N SER A 42 -6.34 -9.58 -13.32
CA SER A 42 -5.44 -10.73 -13.40
C SER A 42 -4.02 -10.41 -12.94
N GLN A 43 -3.53 -9.21 -13.25
CA GLN A 43 -2.19 -8.75 -12.86
C GLN A 43 -2.08 -8.53 -11.35
N THR A 44 -3.20 -8.18 -10.71
CA THR A 44 -3.25 -7.88 -9.28
C THR A 44 -3.44 -9.13 -8.45
N THR A 45 -4.41 -9.95 -8.85
CA THR A 45 -4.90 -11.06 -8.02
C THR A 45 -4.23 -12.39 -8.37
N GLY A 46 -3.56 -12.48 -9.51
CA GLY A 46 -3.10 -13.74 -10.09
C GLY A 46 -4.23 -14.65 -10.59
N ARG A 47 -5.48 -14.18 -10.56
CA ARG A 47 -6.67 -14.92 -11.00
C ARG A 47 -7.08 -14.47 -12.39
N TYR A 48 -7.69 -15.36 -13.14
CA TYR A 48 -8.19 -15.06 -14.48
C TYR A 48 -9.68 -14.77 -14.45
N ILE A 49 -10.11 -13.89 -15.33
CA ILE A 49 -11.51 -13.70 -15.69
C ILE A 49 -11.68 -14.01 -17.17
N THR A 50 -12.59 -14.94 -17.46
CA THR A 50 -12.88 -15.33 -18.85
C THR A 50 -13.95 -14.39 -19.40
N VAL A 51 -13.68 -13.75 -20.54
CA VAL A 51 -14.62 -12.83 -21.20
C VAL A 51 -15.56 -13.65 -22.10
N ASN A 52 -16.59 -14.26 -21.49
CA ASN A 52 -17.49 -15.20 -22.15
C ASN A 52 -18.98 -14.83 -22.07
N GLY A 53 -19.31 -13.74 -21.34
CA GLY A 53 -20.70 -13.30 -21.16
C GLY A 53 -21.49 -14.11 -20.13
N ARG A 54 -20.85 -15.01 -19.37
CA ARG A 54 -21.49 -15.78 -18.29
C ARG A 54 -21.08 -15.19 -16.94
N CYS A 55 -22.05 -14.90 -16.10
CA CYS A 55 -21.79 -14.46 -14.73
C CYS A 55 -21.51 -15.67 -13.83
N ASP A 56 -20.35 -16.27 -14.01
CA ASP A 56 -19.82 -17.37 -13.20
C ASP A 56 -19.19 -16.88 -11.90
N LEU A 57 -18.66 -17.80 -11.10
CA LEU A 57 -17.98 -17.48 -9.83
C LEU A 57 -16.78 -16.56 -10.04
N GLN A 58 -16.02 -16.75 -11.13
CA GLN A 58 -14.87 -15.89 -11.45
C GLN A 58 -15.31 -14.45 -11.69
N THR A 59 -16.42 -14.25 -12.39
CA THR A 59 -17.00 -12.93 -12.65
C THR A 59 -17.49 -12.28 -11.35
N GLN A 60 -18.16 -13.04 -10.49
CA GLN A 60 -18.63 -12.54 -9.19
C GLN A 60 -17.46 -12.13 -8.28
N GLU A 61 -16.41 -12.95 -8.19
CA GLU A 61 -15.19 -12.64 -7.43
C GLU A 61 -14.50 -11.37 -7.97
N ALA A 62 -14.46 -11.19 -9.28
CA ALA A 62 -13.89 -10.00 -9.91
C ALA A 62 -14.72 -8.74 -9.60
N ILE A 63 -16.04 -8.85 -9.56
CA ILE A 63 -16.93 -7.76 -9.11
C ILE A 63 -16.66 -7.44 -7.64
N TYR A 64 -16.58 -8.42 -6.74
CA TYR A 64 -16.24 -8.24 -5.34
C TYR A 64 -14.90 -7.53 -5.17
N TRP A 65 -13.89 -7.96 -5.91
CA TRP A 65 -12.57 -7.34 -5.88
C TRP A 65 -12.63 -5.85 -6.23
N TYR A 66 -13.31 -5.51 -7.32
CA TYR A 66 -13.37 -4.14 -7.79
C TYR A 66 -14.22 -3.25 -6.88
N GLN A 67 -15.32 -3.78 -6.34
CA GLN A 67 -16.10 -3.07 -5.32
C GLN A 67 -15.25 -2.73 -4.08
N ARG A 68 -14.44 -3.68 -3.59
CA ARG A 68 -13.51 -3.45 -2.49
C ARG A 68 -12.45 -2.40 -2.84
N LEU A 69 -11.89 -2.47 -4.04
CA LEU A 69 -10.90 -1.52 -4.53
C LEU A 69 -11.46 -0.09 -4.52
N LEU A 70 -12.74 0.08 -4.84
CA LEU A 70 -13.45 1.35 -4.81
C LEU A 70 -13.99 1.73 -3.42
N ASN A 71 -13.72 0.92 -2.40
CA ASN A 71 -14.26 1.09 -1.05
C ASN A 71 -15.80 1.07 -1.02
N MET A 72 -16.42 0.33 -1.90
CA MET A 72 -17.86 0.06 -1.93
C MET A 72 -18.20 -1.16 -1.07
N LYS A 73 -19.48 -1.29 -0.66
CA LYS A 73 -19.96 -2.51 -0.04
C LYS A 73 -19.82 -3.67 -1.02
N PRO A 74 -19.06 -4.72 -0.70
CA PRO A 74 -18.85 -5.84 -1.61
C PRO A 74 -20.09 -6.74 -1.63
N SER A 75 -21.01 -6.47 -2.52
CA SER A 75 -22.24 -7.23 -2.71
C SER A 75 -22.11 -8.35 -3.76
N GLY A 76 -21.11 -8.26 -4.65
CA GLY A 76 -20.98 -9.13 -5.81
C GLY A 76 -22.06 -8.87 -6.88
N LEU A 77 -22.83 -7.78 -6.73
CA LEU A 77 -23.89 -7.36 -7.63
C LEU A 77 -23.73 -5.90 -7.97
N ILE A 78 -23.91 -5.55 -9.24
CA ILE A 78 -23.89 -4.19 -9.75
C ILE A 78 -25.26 -3.89 -10.35
N HIS A 79 -25.84 -2.78 -9.96
CA HIS A 79 -27.09 -2.30 -10.52
C HIS A 79 -26.85 -1.23 -11.60
N PRO A 80 -27.81 -1.01 -12.51
CA PRO A 80 -27.73 0.08 -13.50
C PRO A 80 -27.50 1.47 -12.89
N VAL A 81 -27.88 1.64 -11.63
CA VAL A 81 -27.72 2.90 -10.88
C VAL A 81 -26.35 3.07 -10.20
N ASP A 82 -25.51 2.06 -10.22
CA ASP A 82 -24.16 2.11 -9.65
C ASP A 82 -23.19 2.86 -10.57
N TYR A 83 -23.54 4.10 -10.88
CA TYR A 83 -22.76 4.94 -11.80
C TYR A 83 -21.32 5.12 -11.42
N TRP A 84 -21.01 5.14 -10.12
CA TRP A 84 -19.64 5.25 -9.64
C TRP A 84 -18.79 4.06 -10.05
N PHE A 85 -19.31 2.84 -9.91
CA PHE A 85 -18.61 1.63 -10.30
C PHE A 85 -18.29 1.62 -11.80
N MET A 86 -19.28 1.89 -12.63
CA MET A 86 -19.11 1.90 -14.08
C MET A 86 -18.20 3.03 -14.55
N HIS A 87 -18.33 4.21 -13.91
CA HIS A 87 -17.46 5.35 -14.20
C HIS A 87 -16.01 5.03 -13.84
N ALA A 88 -15.76 4.46 -12.67
CA ALA A 88 -14.42 4.10 -12.23
C ALA A 88 -13.77 3.04 -13.14
N LEU A 89 -14.53 2.02 -13.57
CA LEU A 89 -14.03 1.04 -14.54
C LEU A 89 -13.67 1.69 -15.89
N HIS A 90 -14.53 2.55 -16.39
CA HIS A 90 -14.27 3.26 -17.64
C HIS A 90 -13.03 4.15 -17.53
N GLU A 91 -12.92 4.92 -16.46
CA GLU A 91 -11.78 5.79 -16.20
C GLU A 91 -10.49 4.99 -15.98
N ALA A 92 -10.55 3.79 -15.39
CA ALA A 92 -9.39 2.94 -15.18
C ALA A 92 -8.73 2.49 -16.49
N THR A 93 -9.48 2.48 -17.59
CA THR A 93 -8.97 2.16 -18.93
C THR A 93 -8.51 3.38 -19.72
N THR A 94 -8.69 4.60 -19.18
CA THR A 94 -8.29 5.84 -19.85
C THR A 94 -6.88 6.29 -19.42
N PRO A 95 -6.06 6.81 -20.35
CA PRO A 95 -4.81 7.47 -20.01
C PRO A 95 -5.03 8.62 -19.01
N ARG A 96 -4.15 8.77 -18.03
CA ARG A 96 -4.20 9.79 -16.98
C ARG A 96 -5.21 9.57 -15.86
N TRP A 97 -5.96 8.48 -15.85
CA TRP A 97 -6.83 8.18 -14.72
C TRP A 97 -6.01 7.97 -13.43
N ARG A 98 -6.57 8.46 -12.34
CA ARG A 98 -6.06 8.27 -10.97
C ARG A 98 -7.23 7.91 -10.08
N PRO A 99 -7.22 6.74 -9.43
CA PRO A 99 -8.26 6.39 -8.49
C PRO A 99 -8.26 7.37 -7.31
N ARG A 100 -9.45 7.75 -6.88
CA ARG A 100 -9.64 8.55 -5.69
C ARG A 100 -10.24 7.66 -4.61
N HIS A 101 -9.73 7.78 -3.40
CA HIS A 101 -10.37 7.15 -2.27
C HIS A 101 -11.73 7.80 -2.02
N VAL A 102 -12.76 6.98 -1.87
CA VAL A 102 -14.13 7.48 -1.56
C VAL A 102 -14.13 8.18 -0.19
N ALA A 103 -13.29 7.69 0.74
CA ALA A 103 -13.12 8.26 2.07
C ALA A 103 -12.14 9.44 2.13
N GLY A 104 -11.58 9.89 1.01
CA GLY A 104 -10.51 10.88 0.97
C GLY A 104 -9.11 10.28 1.16
N PRO A 105 -8.08 11.12 1.40
CA PRO A 105 -6.73 10.64 1.63
C PRO A 105 -6.66 9.84 2.93
N LEU A 106 -5.89 8.74 2.92
CA LEU A 106 -5.62 7.98 4.14
C LEU A 106 -4.61 8.74 4.99
N ILE A 107 -4.96 8.99 6.24
CA ILE A 107 -4.16 9.78 7.17
C ILE A 107 -3.75 8.88 8.34
N VAL A 108 -2.47 8.91 8.67
CA VAL A 108 -1.88 8.25 9.82
C VAL A 108 -1.42 9.28 10.86
N ARG A 109 -1.35 8.88 12.13
CA ARG A 109 -0.96 9.78 13.23
C ARG A 109 0.49 10.25 13.12
N GLN A 110 1.38 9.38 12.65
CA GLN A 110 2.79 9.66 12.47
C GLN A 110 3.33 8.93 11.26
N GLY A 111 4.40 9.44 10.64
CA GLY A 111 5.07 8.77 9.53
C GLY A 111 4.29 8.80 8.22
N GLN A 112 3.51 9.88 7.95
CA GLN A 112 2.73 9.98 6.72
C GLN A 112 3.59 9.78 5.46
N THR A 113 4.81 10.33 5.44
CA THR A 113 5.76 10.17 4.32
C THR A 113 6.10 8.70 4.08
N THR A 114 6.38 7.95 5.14
CA THR A 114 6.66 6.52 5.07
C THR A 114 5.42 5.77 4.60
N PHE A 115 4.26 6.06 5.20
CA PHE A 115 2.99 5.44 4.81
C PHE A 115 2.72 5.60 3.32
N ASP A 116 2.82 6.81 2.78
CA ASP A 116 2.57 7.11 1.37
C ASP A 116 3.61 6.50 0.42
N SER A 117 4.80 6.20 0.95
CA SER A 117 5.91 5.63 0.16
C SER A 117 5.94 4.09 0.14
N GLU A 118 5.26 3.41 1.08
CA GLU A 118 5.36 1.96 1.26
C GLU A 118 4.30 1.15 0.50
N GLY A 119 3.37 1.79 -0.20
CA GLY A 119 2.39 1.05 -0.96
C GLY A 119 1.34 1.91 -1.63
N VAL A 120 0.44 1.27 -2.32
CA VAL A 120 -0.72 1.88 -2.97
C VAL A 120 -1.99 1.12 -2.64
N ASP A 121 -3.10 1.84 -2.71
CA ASP A 121 -4.45 1.27 -2.46
C ASP A 121 -5.22 1.03 -3.76
N TYR A 122 -4.53 1.12 -4.88
CA TYR A 122 -5.11 0.85 -6.20
C TYR A 122 -4.11 0.17 -7.09
N ILE A 123 -4.59 -0.60 -8.06
CA ILE A 123 -3.81 -1.18 -9.12
C ILE A 123 -4.55 -1.02 -10.44
N THR A 124 -3.79 -0.75 -11.50
CA THR A 124 -4.27 -0.80 -12.88
C THR A 124 -3.19 -1.38 -13.79
N ALA A 125 -3.63 -2.14 -14.78
CA ALA A 125 -2.77 -2.65 -15.85
C ALA A 125 -2.56 -1.64 -16.97
N VAL A 126 -3.34 -0.56 -16.99
CA VAL A 126 -3.36 0.43 -18.08
C VAL A 126 -2.18 1.40 -17.93
N ALA A 127 -1.39 1.53 -18.97
CA ALA A 127 -0.34 2.56 -19.04
C ALA A 127 -1.01 3.96 -19.09
N PRO A 128 -0.42 5.00 -18.46
CA PRO A 128 0.86 5.04 -17.74
C PRO A 128 0.76 4.62 -16.26
N PHE A 129 -0.36 4.09 -15.81
CA PHE A 129 -0.64 3.78 -14.41
C PHE A 129 -0.28 2.35 -14.01
N ARG A 130 0.11 1.52 -14.99
CA ARG A 130 0.61 0.18 -14.71
C ARG A 130 1.74 0.26 -13.72
N GLN A 131 1.59 -0.47 -12.63
CA GLN A 131 2.64 -0.56 -11.62
C GLN A 131 3.77 -1.45 -12.15
N PRO A 132 5.00 -0.94 -12.25
CA PRO A 132 6.15 -1.79 -12.45
C PRO A 132 6.28 -2.75 -11.26
N LYS A 133 6.58 -4.02 -11.54
CA LYS A 133 6.68 -5.08 -10.52
C LYS A 133 7.62 -4.77 -9.35
N HIS A 134 8.59 -3.91 -9.56
CA HIS A 134 9.64 -3.56 -8.59
C HIS A 134 9.38 -2.24 -7.83
N LEU A 135 8.25 -1.56 -8.03
CA LEU A 135 7.99 -0.30 -7.36
C LEU A 135 7.04 -0.47 -6.17
N MET A 136 5.80 -0.09 -6.31
CA MET A 136 4.91 -0.05 -5.15
C MET A 136 3.91 -1.19 -5.21
N GLN A 137 3.75 -1.90 -4.11
CA GLN A 137 2.83 -3.02 -3.99
C GLN A 137 1.43 -2.54 -3.61
N PHE A 138 0.42 -3.27 -4.08
CA PHE A 138 -0.93 -3.11 -3.56
C PHE A 138 -0.95 -3.66 -2.12
N SER A 139 -0.95 -2.73 -1.18
CA SER A 139 -0.59 -3.04 0.20
C SER A 139 -1.68 -3.73 1.02
N ARG A 140 -2.92 -3.77 0.54
CA ARG A 140 -4.03 -4.38 1.28
C ARG A 140 -4.19 -5.89 1.10
N ILE A 141 -3.31 -6.53 0.34
CA ILE A 141 -3.21 -7.99 0.20
C ILE A 141 -1.85 -8.49 0.67
N LEU A 142 -1.72 -9.81 0.90
CA LEU A 142 -0.40 -10.41 1.08
C LEU A 142 0.45 -10.23 -0.17
N HIS A 143 1.69 -9.84 0.02
CA HIS A 143 2.66 -9.66 -1.06
C HIS A 143 4.08 -10.01 -0.61
N HIS A 144 4.96 -10.24 -1.58
CA HIS A 144 6.38 -10.50 -1.39
C HIS A 144 7.16 -9.46 -2.21
N PRO A 145 7.63 -8.35 -1.59
CA PRO A 145 8.17 -7.21 -2.32
C PRO A 145 9.45 -7.51 -3.09
N THR A 146 10.39 -8.22 -2.46
CA THR A 146 11.69 -8.56 -3.05
C THR A 146 12.11 -9.96 -2.62
N VAL A 147 13.08 -10.56 -3.32
CA VAL A 147 13.64 -11.88 -2.98
C VAL A 147 14.17 -11.93 -1.54
N GLU A 148 14.63 -10.81 -1.01
CA GLU A 148 15.16 -10.73 0.36
C GLU A 148 14.08 -10.46 1.41
N SER A 149 12.88 -10.06 1.03
CA SER A 149 11.78 -9.79 1.94
C SER A 149 11.13 -11.08 2.46
N GLY A 150 10.32 -10.94 3.51
CA GLY A 150 9.38 -11.96 3.92
C GLY A 150 8.00 -11.79 3.28
N VAL A 151 7.03 -12.52 3.81
CA VAL A 151 5.63 -12.26 3.54
C VAL A 151 5.26 -10.94 4.19
N THR A 152 4.70 -10.03 3.41
CA THR A 152 4.36 -8.67 3.85
C THR A 152 2.85 -8.43 3.72
N LEU A 153 2.28 -7.72 4.67
CA LEU A 153 0.91 -7.24 4.65
C LEU A 153 0.88 -5.75 5.01
N GLY A 154 -0.04 -5.02 4.43
CA GLY A 154 -0.11 -3.59 4.68
C GLY A 154 1.12 -2.84 4.16
N ARG A 155 1.41 -1.72 4.76
CA ARG A 155 2.54 -0.86 4.37
C ARG A 155 3.76 -1.14 5.24
N GLY A 156 4.52 -2.16 4.84
CA GLY A 156 5.81 -2.50 5.45
C GLY A 156 5.74 -3.44 6.68
N PHE A 157 4.63 -4.11 6.94
CA PHE A 157 4.58 -5.17 7.96
C PHE A 157 5.16 -6.47 7.38
N ASP A 158 6.48 -6.57 7.39
CA ASP A 158 7.23 -7.77 6.99
C ASP A 158 7.30 -8.78 8.13
N MET A 159 6.96 -10.04 7.86
CA MET A 159 6.85 -11.13 8.82
C MET A 159 8.16 -11.93 8.95
N LYS A 160 9.18 -11.66 8.12
CA LYS A 160 10.44 -12.41 8.06
C LYS A 160 11.18 -12.51 9.40
N LYS A 161 11.14 -11.46 10.20
CA LYS A 161 11.88 -11.38 11.48
C LYS A 161 10.94 -11.46 12.70
N ARG A 162 9.73 -11.97 12.53
CA ARG A 162 8.71 -12.02 13.56
C ARG A 162 8.34 -13.45 13.90
N SER A 163 8.11 -13.71 15.16
CA SER A 163 7.52 -14.95 15.62
C SER A 163 6.04 -15.05 15.27
N ALA A 164 5.51 -16.27 15.20
CA ALA A 164 4.09 -16.50 14.96
C ALA A 164 3.18 -15.79 16.00
N GLY A 165 3.62 -15.76 17.26
CA GLY A 165 2.89 -15.06 18.32
C GLY A 165 2.86 -13.55 18.15
N GLU A 166 3.98 -12.92 17.76
CA GLU A 166 4.05 -11.49 17.45
C GLU A 166 3.18 -11.12 16.27
N ILE A 167 3.23 -11.90 15.18
CA ILE A 167 2.39 -11.69 14.00
C ILE A 167 0.91 -11.74 14.40
N LEU A 168 0.50 -12.80 15.11
CA LEU A 168 -0.87 -12.99 15.54
C LEU A 168 -1.35 -11.84 16.43
N ALA A 169 -0.56 -11.46 17.44
CA ALA A 169 -0.89 -10.37 18.35
C ALA A 169 -1.02 -9.02 17.62
N THR A 170 -0.07 -8.71 16.73
CA THR A 170 -0.07 -7.45 15.96
C THR A 170 -1.29 -7.35 15.04
N LEU A 171 -1.61 -8.44 14.33
CA LEU A 171 -2.75 -8.43 13.41
C LEU A 171 -4.09 -8.33 14.14
N ARG A 172 -4.21 -8.95 15.32
CA ARG A 172 -5.37 -8.78 16.21
C ARG A 172 -5.51 -7.33 16.70
N HIS A 173 -4.41 -6.69 17.11
CA HIS A 173 -4.43 -5.28 17.52
C HIS A 173 -4.80 -4.33 16.37
N ALA A 174 -4.54 -4.73 15.13
CA ALA A 174 -4.97 -3.99 13.94
C ALA A 174 -6.42 -4.29 13.53
N ASP A 175 -7.19 -5.02 14.34
CA ASP A 175 -8.57 -5.50 14.08
C ASP A 175 -8.69 -6.33 12.78
N ILE A 176 -7.63 -7.04 12.42
CA ILE A 176 -7.67 -7.98 11.30
C ILE A 176 -8.36 -9.25 11.77
N GLU A 177 -9.24 -9.80 10.94
CA GLU A 177 -10.06 -10.94 11.24
C GLU A 177 -9.22 -12.14 11.69
N GLU A 178 -9.68 -12.84 12.73
CA GLU A 178 -8.95 -13.90 13.41
C GLU A 178 -8.39 -14.97 12.44
N TYR A 179 -9.22 -15.41 11.50
CA TYR A 179 -8.77 -16.42 10.52
C TYR A 179 -7.61 -15.93 9.65
N LYS A 180 -7.61 -14.63 9.27
CA LYS A 180 -6.51 -14.03 8.52
C LYS A 180 -5.25 -13.95 9.37
N ALA A 181 -5.38 -13.52 10.61
CA ALA A 181 -4.27 -13.42 11.56
C ALA A 181 -3.63 -14.80 11.83
N VAL A 182 -4.46 -15.84 12.01
CA VAL A 182 -3.98 -17.23 12.17
C VAL A 182 -3.27 -17.74 10.91
N ILE A 183 -3.81 -17.46 9.72
CA ILE A 183 -3.12 -17.83 8.47
C ILE A 183 -1.77 -17.10 8.38
N CYS A 184 -1.77 -15.78 8.57
CA CYS A 184 -0.57 -14.95 8.49
C CYS A 184 0.50 -15.35 9.52
N SER A 185 0.13 -15.82 10.70
CA SER A 185 1.10 -16.25 11.72
C SER A 185 1.99 -17.41 11.26
N LYS A 186 1.52 -18.21 10.30
CA LYS A 186 2.30 -19.30 9.68
C LYS A 186 3.39 -18.77 8.73
N ALA A 187 3.39 -17.48 8.41
CA ALA A 187 4.42 -16.83 7.61
C ALA A 187 5.64 -16.41 8.42
N ALA A 188 5.68 -16.73 9.72
CA ALA A 188 6.81 -16.43 10.60
C ALA A 188 8.13 -16.94 10.00
N TYR A 189 9.13 -16.04 9.91
CA TYR A 189 10.49 -16.34 9.44
C TYR A 189 10.61 -16.75 7.97
N LEU A 190 9.53 -16.84 7.20
CA LEU A 190 9.60 -17.17 5.79
C LEU A 190 10.26 -16.04 4.99
N SER A 191 11.09 -16.43 4.01
CA SER A 191 11.74 -15.50 3.08
C SER A 191 11.99 -16.17 1.73
N GLY A 192 12.34 -15.36 0.73
CA GLY A 192 12.66 -15.87 -0.60
C GLY A 192 11.52 -16.69 -1.19
N ARG A 193 11.88 -17.88 -1.74
CA ARG A 193 10.90 -18.76 -2.40
C ARG A 193 9.78 -19.25 -1.48
N GLU A 194 10.07 -19.47 -0.21
CA GLU A 194 9.04 -19.90 0.75
C GLU A 194 7.99 -18.81 0.98
N ALA A 195 8.43 -17.55 1.11
CA ALA A 195 7.54 -16.41 1.22
C ALA A 195 6.69 -16.21 -0.06
N GLU A 196 7.31 -16.36 -1.23
CA GLU A 196 6.60 -16.29 -2.51
C GLU A 196 5.52 -17.36 -2.62
N MET A 197 5.87 -18.63 -2.30
CA MET A 197 4.91 -19.75 -2.30
C MET A 197 3.79 -19.50 -1.29
N PHE A 198 4.11 -19.01 -0.10
CA PHE A 198 3.11 -18.68 0.91
C PHE A 198 2.09 -17.67 0.38
N VAL A 199 2.55 -16.59 -0.26
CA VAL A 199 1.68 -15.57 -0.85
C VAL A 199 0.80 -16.17 -1.96
N GLN A 200 1.35 -17.03 -2.81
CA GLN A 200 0.58 -17.68 -3.87
C GLN A 200 -0.53 -18.59 -3.32
N PHE A 201 -0.25 -19.37 -2.27
CA PHE A 201 -1.21 -20.31 -1.70
C PHE A 201 -2.24 -19.63 -0.80
N TYR A 202 -1.77 -18.78 0.11
CA TYR A 202 -2.61 -18.23 1.17
C TYR A 202 -3.14 -16.82 0.87
N GLY A 203 -2.52 -16.09 -0.06
CA GLY A 203 -2.99 -14.76 -0.46
C GLY A 203 -4.48 -14.73 -0.84
N PRO A 204 -4.97 -15.64 -1.70
CA PRO A 204 -6.39 -15.71 -2.04
C PRO A 204 -7.32 -15.97 -0.85
N LEU A 205 -6.86 -16.71 0.15
CA LEU A 205 -7.65 -17.02 1.36
C LEU A 205 -7.69 -15.85 2.33
N VAL A 206 -6.56 -15.14 2.49
CA VAL A 206 -6.48 -13.93 3.32
C VAL A 206 -7.24 -12.78 2.67
N GLY A 207 -7.16 -12.66 1.34
CA GLY A 207 -7.80 -11.59 0.60
C GLY A 207 -7.29 -10.21 1.01
N GLU A 208 -8.19 -9.22 1.00
CA GLU A 208 -7.84 -7.84 1.32
C GLU A 208 -8.14 -7.50 2.78
N ILE A 209 -7.29 -6.64 3.37
CA ILE A 209 -7.60 -5.90 4.60
C ILE A 209 -8.26 -4.57 4.25
N THR A 210 -9.03 -4.01 5.17
CA THR A 210 -9.65 -2.70 4.99
C THR A 210 -8.63 -1.57 5.09
N HIS A 211 -8.98 -0.38 4.61
CA HIS A 211 -8.15 0.82 4.77
C HIS A 211 -7.85 1.11 6.25
N GLN A 212 -8.86 0.94 7.12
CA GLN A 212 -8.70 1.18 8.56
C GLN A 212 -7.77 0.17 9.21
N GLN A 213 -7.88 -1.11 8.85
CA GLN A 213 -6.95 -2.15 9.31
C GLN A 213 -5.52 -1.88 8.85
N GLN A 214 -5.35 -1.44 7.60
CA GLN A 214 -4.04 -1.06 7.08
C GLN A 214 -3.42 0.12 7.84
N ILE A 215 -4.22 1.17 8.14
CA ILE A 215 -3.78 2.31 8.94
C ILE A 215 -3.31 1.85 10.31
N ARG A 216 -4.13 1.06 11.03
CA ARG A 216 -3.79 0.55 12.36
C ARG A 216 -2.53 -0.33 12.34
N LEU A 217 -2.45 -1.24 11.37
CA LEU A 217 -1.28 -2.11 11.21
C LEU A 217 -0.01 -1.30 10.97
N PHE A 218 -0.07 -0.27 10.12
CA PHE A 218 1.04 0.63 9.91
C PHE A 218 1.41 1.40 11.18
N GLU A 219 0.46 1.97 11.89
CA GLU A 219 0.72 2.73 13.11
C GLU A 219 1.44 1.88 14.18
N ILE A 220 1.06 0.59 14.32
CA ILE A 220 1.74 -0.33 15.23
C ILE A 220 3.18 -0.59 14.75
N ALA A 221 3.36 -0.97 13.49
CA ALA A 221 4.67 -1.26 12.92
C ALA A 221 5.58 -0.01 12.91
N TYR A 222 5.02 1.17 12.70
CA TYR A 222 5.78 2.43 12.69
C TYR A 222 6.32 2.78 14.07
N GLN A 223 5.58 2.51 15.15
CA GLN A 223 6.09 2.72 16.52
C GLN A 223 7.32 1.86 16.82
N GLU A 224 7.35 0.63 16.35
CA GLU A 224 8.54 -0.23 16.45
C GLU A 224 9.73 0.40 15.71
N GLN A 225 9.48 0.99 14.54
CA GLN A 225 10.53 1.67 13.77
C GLN A 225 11.01 2.97 14.45
N VAL A 226 10.13 3.70 15.11
CA VAL A 226 10.51 4.87 15.92
C VAL A 226 11.49 4.46 17.03
N ILE A 227 11.17 3.38 17.75
CA ILE A 227 12.04 2.84 18.81
C ILE A 227 13.38 2.38 18.24
N TYR A 228 13.35 1.65 17.12
CA TYR A 228 14.55 1.18 16.45
C TYR A 228 15.43 2.33 15.96
N ALA A 229 14.84 3.32 15.28
CA ALA A 229 15.56 4.51 14.79
C ALA A 229 16.19 5.31 15.93
N LYS A 230 15.46 5.48 17.05
CA LYS A 230 16.03 6.10 18.26
C LYS A 230 17.22 5.31 18.75
N GLY A 231 17.15 3.98 18.83
CA GLY A 231 18.25 3.12 19.20
C GLY A 231 19.46 3.23 18.25
N VAL A 232 19.22 3.39 16.94
CA VAL A 232 20.28 3.66 15.96
C VAL A 232 20.94 5.00 16.26
N TYR A 233 20.15 6.05 16.45
CA TYR A 233 20.63 7.38 16.79
C TYR A 233 21.51 7.38 18.05
N ASP A 234 21.01 6.82 19.14
CA ASP A 234 21.71 6.77 20.43
C ASP A 234 23.03 5.95 20.35
N ARG A 235 23.05 4.85 19.57
CA ARG A 235 24.29 4.05 19.36
C ARG A 235 25.33 4.82 18.58
N HIS A 236 24.93 5.54 17.51
CA HIS A 236 25.87 6.31 16.70
C HIS A 236 26.46 7.49 17.46
N ILE A 237 25.66 8.21 18.25
CA ILE A 237 26.16 9.28 19.11
C ILE A 237 27.26 8.77 20.05
N ARG A 238 27.03 7.63 20.72
CA ARG A 238 28.01 7.02 21.61
C ARG A 238 29.27 6.58 20.87
N ARG A 239 29.12 5.93 19.72
CA ARG A 239 30.24 5.44 18.92
C ARG A 239 31.11 6.57 18.37
N LEU A 240 30.49 7.64 17.92
CA LEU A 240 31.17 8.79 17.34
C LEU A 240 31.61 9.81 18.40
N ASN A 241 31.30 9.57 19.69
CA ASN A 241 31.59 10.44 20.80
C ASN A 241 31.24 11.91 20.54
N ILE A 242 30.03 12.17 20.04
CA ILE A 242 29.58 13.52 19.67
C ILE A 242 29.28 14.32 20.94
N PRO A 243 30.05 15.36 21.22
CA PRO A 243 29.84 16.16 22.42
C PRO A 243 28.56 17.00 22.30
N ASN A 244 27.84 17.14 23.41
CA ASN A 244 26.61 17.94 23.48
C ASN A 244 25.56 17.57 22.39
N ALA A 245 25.50 16.29 22.03
CA ALA A 245 24.58 15.81 21.02
C ALA A 245 23.14 16.23 21.31
N LEU A 246 22.41 16.64 20.27
CA LEU A 246 21.02 17.04 20.39
C LEU A 246 20.17 15.86 20.91
N PRO A 247 19.43 15.97 22.02
CA PRO A 247 18.56 14.90 22.51
C PRO A 247 17.48 14.55 21.49
N TRP A 248 17.13 13.26 21.38
CA TRP A 248 16.09 12.77 20.47
C TRP A 248 14.78 13.55 20.56
N SER A 249 14.36 13.93 21.76
CA SER A 249 13.13 14.68 21.99
C SER A 249 13.16 16.13 21.49
N ARG A 250 14.36 16.69 21.26
CA ARG A 250 14.54 18.05 20.74
C ARG A 250 14.79 18.12 19.24
N ILE A 251 14.91 16.97 18.58
CA ILE A 251 15.04 16.95 17.12
C ILE A 251 13.73 17.47 16.49
N ASP A 252 13.85 18.37 15.51
CA ASP A 252 12.72 18.83 14.70
C ASP A 252 11.91 17.63 14.17
N THR A 253 10.60 17.69 14.30
CA THR A 253 9.71 16.56 13.98
C THR A 253 9.86 16.11 12.53
N VAL A 254 10.02 17.03 11.59
CA VAL A 254 10.16 16.70 10.16
C VAL A 254 11.52 16.05 9.89
N ILE A 255 12.59 16.52 10.56
CA ILE A 255 13.92 15.88 10.50
C ILE A 255 13.83 14.47 11.06
N ARG A 256 13.20 14.30 12.21
CA ARG A 256 13.04 12.99 12.87
C ARG A 256 12.26 12.02 11.99
N ASP A 257 11.14 12.46 11.42
CA ASP A 257 10.33 11.62 10.51
C ASP A 257 11.12 11.26 9.24
N THR A 258 11.91 12.20 8.71
CA THR A 258 12.80 11.94 7.56
C THR A 258 13.88 10.91 7.92
N PHE A 259 14.47 10.98 9.11
CA PHE A 259 15.43 10.00 9.60
C PHE A 259 14.80 8.63 9.78
N ILE A 260 13.63 8.55 10.41
CA ILE A 260 12.89 7.27 10.57
C ILE A 260 12.59 6.66 9.22
N ASP A 261 12.11 7.45 8.25
CA ASP A 261 11.83 7.01 6.90
C ASP A 261 13.07 6.48 6.17
N THR A 262 14.22 7.10 6.42
CA THR A 262 15.52 6.65 5.88
C THR A 262 15.95 5.31 6.46
N ILE A 263 15.78 5.13 7.76
CA ILE A 263 16.03 3.84 8.45
C ILE A 263 15.04 2.77 8.00
N PHE A 264 13.76 3.11 7.86
CA PHE A 264 12.71 2.20 7.40
C PHE A 264 13.02 1.62 6.02
N GLN A 265 13.57 2.43 5.14
CA GLN A 265 13.97 2.00 3.79
C GLN A 265 15.21 1.07 3.79
N GLY A 266 15.87 0.84 4.94
CA GLY A 266 17.07 0.00 5.04
C GLY A 266 18.36 0.72 4.59
N ASN A 267 18.41 2.02 4.66
CA ASN A 267 19.58 2.79 4.19
C ASN A 267 20.77 2.71 5.17
N SER A 268 21.91 2.29 4.66
CA SER A 268 23.17 2.13 5.43
C SER A 268 23.87 3.45 5.79
N THR A 269 23.44 4.59 5.25
CA THR A 269 24.08 5.93 5.45
C THR A 269 23.53 6.69 6.65
N ALA A 270 22.85 6.01 7.58
CA ALA A 270 22.29 6.61 8.78
C ALA A 270 23.33 7.36 9.63
N GLU A 271 24.60 6.93 9.61
CA GLU A 271 25.68 7.52 10.42
C GLU A 271 25.95 8.97 10.10
N GLU A 272 26.09 9.32 8.82
CA GLU A 272 26.31 10.72 8.41
C GLU A 272 25.13 11.60 8.78
N MET A 273 23.90 11.09 8.57
CA MET A 273 22.70 11.82 8.95
C MET A 273 22.60 12.02 10.46
N VAL A 274 22.98 11.01 11.26
CA VAL A 274 23.05 11.14 12.73
C VAL A 274 24.05 12.23 13.13
N SER A 275 25.24 12.27 12.51
CA SER A 275 26.25 13.28 12.81
C SER A 275 25.73 14.71 12.56
N ILE A 276 25.02 14.91 11.46
CA ILE A 276 24.40 16.21 11.13
C ILE A 276 23.34 16.58 12.17
N ILE A 277 22.43 15.66 12.47
CA ILE A 277 21.33 15.91 13.42
C ILE A 277 21.86 16.15 14.81
N ALA A 278 22.79 15.32 15.29
CA ALA A 278 23.33 15.38 16.63
C ALA A 278 24.12 16.68 16.88
N SER A 279 24.77 17.20 15.86
CA SER A 279 25.47 18.50 15.90
C SER A 279 24.55 19.72 15.79
N GLY A 280 23.21 19.53 15.84
CA GLY A 280 22.24 20.61 15.71
C GLY A 280 22.04 21.09 14.27
N GLY A 281 22.39 20.28 13.28
CA GLY A 281 22.15 20.60 11.87
C GLY A 281 20.65 20.78 11.58
N GLY A 282 20.31 21.93 10.97
CA GLY A 282 18.94 22.24 10.57
C GLY A 282 18.49 21.51 9.30
N ARG A 283 17.27 21.81 8.86
CA ARG A 283 16.63 21.19 7.67
C ARG A 283 17.49 21.34 6.42
N ASP A 284 18.12 22.49 6.21
CA ASP A 284 18.96 22.76 5.03
C ASP A 284 20.13 21.78 4.91
N LYS A 285 20.85 21.53 6.04
CA LYS A 285 21.96 20.56 6.04
C LYS A 285 21.49 19.14 5.75
N ILE A 286 20.29 18.76 6.21
CA ILE A 286 19.70 17.47 5.90
C ILE A 286 19.29 17.40 4.42
N ILE A 287 18.77 18.48 3.84
CA ILE A 287 18.44 18.56 2.40
C ILE A 287 19.71 18.39 1.56
N ASP A 288 20.79 19.07 1.90
CA ASP A 288 22.08 18.96 1.17
C ASP A 288 22.65 17.54 1.25
N TYR A 289 22.60 16.95 2.44
CA TYR A 289 22.95 15.54 2.62
C TYR A 289 22.10 14.60 1.75
N LEU A 290 20.77 14.77 1.75
CA LEU A 290 19.89 13.93 0.95
C LEU A 290 20.17 14.05 -0.56
N ARG A 291 20.52 15.24 -1.05
CA ARG A 291 20.87 15.46 -2.47
C ARG A 291 22.16 14.77 -2.86
N SER A 292 23.14 14.75 -1.98
CA SER A 292 24.46 14.15 -2.21
C SER A 292 24.52 12.66 -1.88
N SER A 293 23.56 12.15 -1.13
CA SER A 293 23.58 10.77 -0.61
C SER A 293 23.40 9.73 -1.72
N PRO A 294 23.97 8.52 -1.58
CA PRO A 294 23.74 7.41 -2.51
C PRO A 294 22.25 7.07 -2.65
N SER A 295 21.45 7.26 -1.62
CA SER A 295 20.00 7.00 -1.64
C SER A 295 19.26 7.86 -2.67
N ALA A 296 19.77 9.06 -2.99
CA ALA A 296 19.21 9.91 -4.04
C ALA A 296 19.21 9.22 -5.42
N ARG A 297 20.21 8.38 -5.69
CA ARG A 297 20.34 7.64 -6.95
C ARG A 297 19.44 6.41 -6.98
N PHE A 298 19.29 5.70 -5.86
CA PHE A 298 18.50 4.45 -5.80
C PHE A 298 17.00 4.70 -5.64
N SER A 299 16.60 5.81 -5.03
CA SER A 299 15.20 6.15 -4.78
C SER A 299 14.94 7.66 -4.97
N PRO A 300 15.12 8.18 -6.19
CA PRO A 300 15.06 9.62 -6.44
C PRO A 300 13.71 10.23 -6.07
N ARG A 301 12.61 9.53 -6.36
CA ARG A 301 11.25 9.98 -6.02
C ARG A 301 11.04 10.11 -4.51
N ARG A 302 11.49 9.11 -3.71
CA ARG A 302 11.34 9.14 -2.26
C ARG A 302 12.23 10.22 -1.63
N THR A 303 13.44 10.38 -2.16
CA THR A 303 14.36 11.47 -1.75
C THR A 303 13.73 12.84 -2.01
N GLU A 304 13.12 13.05 -3.17
CA GLU A 304 12.43 14.30 -3.48
C GLU A 304 11.24 14.57 -2.55
N ILE A 305 10.47 13.55 -2.18
CA ILE A 305 9.38 13.70 -1.20
C ILE A 305 9.93 14.13 0.16
N ARG A 306 11.03 13.53 0.65
CA ARG A 306 11.72 13.92 1.89
C ARG A 306 12.15 15.39 1.85
N ILE A 307 12.83 15.79 0.78
CA ILE A 307 13.30 17.17 0.58
C ILE A 307 12.10 18.13 0.61
N ARG A 308 11.06 17.84 -0.15
CA ARG A 308 9.85 18.69 -0.18
C ARG A 308 9.18 18.83 1.19
N ASN A 309 9.19 17.79 2.01
CA ASN A 309 8.66 17.86 3.36
C ASN A 309 9.55 18.68 4.31
N LEU A 310 10.86 18.61 4.16
CA LEU A 310 11.80 19.43 4.92
C LEU A 310 11.73 20.93 4.56
N GLN A 311 11.24 21.26 3.37
CA GLN A 311 11.09 22.65 2.90
C GLN A 311 9.79 23.31 3.37
N LYS A 312 8.83 22.56 3.91
CA LYS A 312 7.60 23.08 4.53
C LYS A 312 7.88 23.59 5.94
#